data_59c0c5fc5fdc50c42256842b218f0033
#
_entry.id   59c0c5fc5fdc50c42256842b218f0033
#
_cell.length_a   1.000
_cell.length_b   1.000
_cell.length_c   1.000
_cell.angle_alpha   90.00
_cell.angle_beta   90.00
_cell.angle_gamma   90.00
#
_symmetry.space_group_name_H-M   'P 1'
#
loop_
_entity.id
_entity.type
_entity.pdbx_description
1 polymer ?
#
loop_
_entity_poly.entity_id
_entity_poly.type
_entity_poly.pdbx_seq_one_letter_code
_entity_poly.pdbx_strand_id
1 'polypeptide(L)'
;MKLFFNFSYLFIIGGLFISCSKTDPLPIEHKNDDLLVQDLYEHSKEFIQNIYSYDNGIHAAIGYGIANSYMVEGENGNIIIDATDSVYQAEKVYAKFQAINSNPVSAIIYTHNHADHTLGASYFVDQQLDAPLIIAHDSTAKAVEKLFGILNPVISSRSSKMFGTQLPESEVVNVGIGPFLSAGKSAPGYVKPTLTFKDELKITLSGIAFEFYHAPGETDDQIFVWLPELQALFPGDNIYKTFPNLYTIRGTSHRDVSAWVRSLDHMISLQPKHLYPSHTRPLSGLDVLDVLTLYRDGIQFVHDQTIRLMNLGFYPEEIIEQISLPQNIISSPFFNEFYGTVRWSVRSIFNGYLGWFSGNISELDPTSISKKAELMSEMIGGSDNLFQELEKAVTNEEMQWALELSDLLIAQKYKTKEVMALRAKAAYFIGRMSSNPNKRNYFLSEAQILRDGEKENLDVRPKASMLKEVPIDMFFEVLSVRLNPSKVSASEVTNACFTFSSGAIITITIRNKIAQITNQIPDECDLQISTSEDTFKQVLAGLKNPVTAIASQELTVNKNVEFIKLLSKFTP
;
A
#
# COMPACT_ATOMS: atom_id res chain seq x y z
N MET A 1 42.42 34.48 -33.13
CA MET A 1 43.37 34.58 -32.01
C MET A 1 42.82 33.71 -30.89
N LYS A 2 43.46 32.53 -30.74
CA LYS A 2 43.10 31.47 -29.76
C LYS A 2 43.57 31.90 -28.38
N LEU A 3 42.77 31.70 -27.33
CA LEU A 3 43.26 31.56 -25.97
C LEU A 3 42.48 30.42 -25.30
N PHE A 4 43.16 29.30 -25.15
CA PHE A 4 42.83 28.20 -24.27
C PHE A 4 43.24 28.59 -22.84
N PHE A 5 42.40 28.32 -21.85
CA PHE A 5 42.83 28.19 -20.46
C PHE A 5 42.39 26.81 -19.95
N ASN A 6 43.39 25.92 -19.90
CA ASN A 6 43.36 24.71 -19.09
C ASN A 6 43.68 25.09 -17.64
N PHE A 7 42.82 24.63 -16.70
CA PHE A 7 43.21 24.50 -15.30
C PHE A 7 42.99 23.07 -14.87
N SER A 8 44.05 22.27 -14.95
CA SER A 8 44.20 21.00 -14.26
C SER A 8 44.66 21.28 -12.84
N TYR A 9 43.82 21.05 -11.84
CA TYR A 9 44.28 20.88 -10.45
C TYR A 9 44.25 19.41 -10.08
N LEU A 10 45.44 18.85 -10.03
CA LEU A 10 45.76 17.53 -9.51
C LEU A 10 45.75 17.64 -7.97
N PHE A 11 44.71 17.15 -7.32
CA PHE A 11 44.71 16.87 -5.89
C PHE A 11 44.94 15.38 -5.69
N ILE A 12 46.17 15.03 -5.33
CA ILE A 12 46.51 13.74 -4.74
C ILE A 12 46.01 13.78 -3.29
N ILE A 13 44.85 13.19 -3.02
CA ILE A 13 44.46 12.86 -1.65
C ILE A 13 44.68 11.38 -1.49
N GLY A 14 45.66 11.04 -0.63
CA GLY A 14 45.94 9.67 -0.23
C GLY A 14 44.69 9.00 0.32
N GLY A 15 44.26 7.97 -0.37
CA GLY A 15 43.14 7.13 0.07
C GLY A 15 43.53 6.35 1.31
N LEU A 16 43.05 6.77 2.47
CA LEU A 16 42.85 5.87 3.58
C LEU A 16 41.62 5.01 3.20
N PHE A 17 41.90 3.82 2.67
CA PHE A 17 40.92 2.76 2.63
C PHE A 17 40.58 2.41 4.07
N ILE A 18 39.54 3.05 4.64
CA ILE A 18 38.83 2.50 5.78
C ILE A 18 38.10 1.30 5.22
N SER A 19 38.68 0.12 5.40
CA SER A 19 37.99 -1.15 5.25
C SER A 19 36.79 -1.10 6.20
N CYS A 20 35.61 -0.80 5.67
CA CYS A 20 34.35 -1.06 6.36
C CYS A 20 34.28 -2.58 6.46
N SER A 21 34.70 -3.14 7.61
CA SER A 21 34.40 -4.52 7.93
C SER A 21 32.89 -4.65 7.90
N LYS A 22 32.34 -5.34 6.90
CA LYS A 22 31.01 -5.88 6.98
C LYS A 22 30.96 -6.65 8.29
N THR A 23 30.26 -6.15 9.26
CA THR A 23 29.95 -6.94 10.46
C THR A 23 29.16 -8.13 9.95
N ASP A 24 29.72 -9.32 10.14
CA ASP A 24 29.03 -10.57 9.84
C ASP A 24 27.64 -10.51 10.49
N PRO A 25 26.59 -10.99 9.79
CA PRO A 25 25.28 -11.11 10.41
C PRO A 25 25.44 -11.96 11.66
N LEU A 26 25.02 -11.40 12.82
CA LEU A 26 25.02 -12.14 14.07
C LEU A 26 24.17 -13.38 13.87
N PRO A 27 24.73 -14.60 13.93
CA PRO A 27 23.93 -15.80 13.87
C PRO A 27 23.13 -15.86 15.17
N ILE A 28 21.85 -15.54 15.10
CA ILE A 28 20.91 -15.87 16.16
C ILE A 28 20.45 -17.28 15.82
N GLU A 29 21.18 -18.30 16.29
CA GLU A 29 20.71 -19.67 16.27
C GLU A 29 19.56 -19.80 17.28
N HIS A 30 18.33 -19.73 16.81
CA HIS A 30 17.16 -20.10 17.60
C HIS A 30 16.74 -21.52 17.23
N LYS A 31 16.87 -22.44 18.16
CA LYS A 31 16.49 -23.87 18.02
C LYS A 31 14.99 -24.10 17.77
N ASN A 32 14.14 -23.06 17.80
CA ASN A 32 12.69 -23.16 17.64
C ASN A 32 12.13 -22.27 16.49
N ASP A 33 12.96 -21.64 15.68
CA ASP A 33 12.52 -20.76 14.56
C ASP A 33 11.55 -21.47 13.60
N ASP A 34 11.80 -22.76 13.32
CA ASP A 34 11.03 -23.53 12.34
C ASP A 34 9.61 -23.87 12.81
N LEU A 35 9.37 -24.01 14.11
CA LEU A 35 8.06 -24.40 14.63
C LEU A 35 7.05 -23.23 14.64
N LEU A 36 7.51 -22.02 15.00
CA LEU A 36 6.65 -20.83 15.04
C LEU A 36 6.24 -20.32 13.64
N VAL A 37 7.01 -20.67 12.62
CA VAL A 37 6.77 -20.28 11.23
C VAL A 37 6.18 -21.43 10.40
N GLN A 38 6.04 -22.64 10.99
CA GLN A 38 5.53 -23.82 10.31
C GLN A 38 4.13 -23.56 9.70
N ASP A 39 3.23 -22.94 10.47
CA ASP A 39 1.88 -22.62 9.99
C ASP A 39 1.92 -21.65 8.82
N LEU A 40 2.87 -20.72 8.80
CA LEU A 40 3.06 -19.79 7.69
C LEU A 40 3.58 -20.51 6.43
N TYR A 41 4.48 -21.48 6.56
CA TYR A 41 4.91 -22.34 5.44
C TYR A 41 3.76 -23.19 4.91
N GLU A 42 2.95 -23.77 5.80
CA GLU A 42 1.74 -24.51 5.41
C GLU A 42 0.75 -23.60 4.66
N HIS A 43 0.58 -22.35 5.12
CA HIS A 43 -0.26 -21.37 4.45
C HIS A 43 0.22 -21.03 3.02
N SER A 44 1.53 -21.12 2.75
CA SER A 44 2.09 -20.93 1.40
C SER A 44 1.52 -21.90 0.36
N LYS A 45 0.94 -23.03 0.79
CA LYS A 45 0.28 -23.98 -0.12
C LYS A 45 -0.97 -23.41 -0.79
N GLU A 46 -1.57 -22.36 -0.22
CA GLU A 46 -2.67 -21.63 -0.84
C GLU A 46 -2.25 -20.89 -2.11
N PHE A 47 -0.95 -20.59 -2.25
CA PHE A 47 -0.36 -19.77 -3.31
C PHE A 47 0.50 -20.56 -4.30
N ILE A 48 0.37 -21.89 -4.35
CA ILE A 48 1.09 -22.71 -5.33
C ILE A 48 0.68 -22.27 -6.74
N GLN A 49 1.66 -21.79 -7.51
CA GLN A 49 1.43 -21.26 -8.85
C GLN A 49 0.87 -22.33 -9.79
N ASN A 50 -0.39 -22.17 -10.18
CA ASN A 50 -1.06 -23.05 -11.12
C ASN A 50 -2.33 -22.40 -11.68
N ILE A 51 -2.86 -22.97 -12.78
CA ILE A 51 -4.24 -22.73 -13.22
C ILE A 51 -5.10 -23.86 -12.68
N TYR A 52 -6.11 -23.48 -11.93
CA TYR A 52 -7.12 -24.41 -11.42
C TYR A 52 -8.39 -24.24 -12.25
N SER A 53 -8.76 -25.28 -12.98
CA SER A 53 -9.95 -25.29 -13.83
C SER A 53 -11.10 -26.01 -13.12
N TYR A 54 -12.29 -25.42 -13.20
CA TYR A 54 -13.53 -25.95 -12.62
C TYR A 54 -14.50 -26.35 -13.72
N ASP A 55 -15.34 -27.34 -13.45
CA ASP A 55 -16.28 -27.91 -14.46
C ASP A 55 -17.35 -26.91 -14.93
N ASN A 56 -17.48 -25.76 -14.29
CA ASN A 56 -18.41 -24.68 -14.65
C ASN A 56 -17.81 -23.61 -15.58
N GLY A 57 -16.69 -23.89 -16.26
CA GLY A 57 -16.05 -22.97 -17.19
C GLY A 57 -15.32 -21.80 -16.53
N ILE A 58 -14.98 -21.93 -15.25
CA ILE A 58 -14.21 -20.93 -14.50
C ILE A 58 -12.78 -21.45 -14.28
N HIS A 59 -11.80 -20.60 -14.55
CA HIS A 59 -10.36 -20.91 -14.41
C HIS A 59 -9.70 -19.87 -13.51
N ALA A 60 -9.02 -20.33 -12.48
CA ALA A 60 -8.32 -19.49 -11.49
C ALA A 60 -6.81 -19.54 -11.71
N ALA A 61 -6.19 -18.42 -12.00
CA ALA A 61 -4.75 -18.25 -11.99
C ALA A 61 -4.29 -17.87 -10.58
N ILE A 62 -3.80 -18.85 -9.83
CA ILE A 62 -3.36 -18.68 -8.45
C ILE A 62 -1.83 -18.67 -8.39
N GLY A 63 -1.25 -17.78 -7.57
CA GLY A 63 0.19 -17.70 -7.32
C GLY A 63 1.00 -17.04 -8.46
N TYR A 64 0.35 -16.46 -9.44
CA TYR A 64 1.00 -15.64 -10.48
C TYR A 64 1.20 -14.20 -10.03
N GLY A 65 0.22 -13.64 -9.36
CA GLY A 65 0.20 -12.34 -8.69
C GLY A 65 -0.04 -12.48 -7.19
N ILE A 66 -0.13 -11.35 -6.48
CA ILE A 66 -0.59 -11.33 -5.09
C ILE A 66 -2.07 -11.74 -5.05
N ALA A 67 -2.89 -11.12 -5.91
CA ALA A 67 -4.27 -11.53 -6.12
C ALA A 67 -4.38 -12.64 -7.18
N ASN A 68 -5.44 -13.43 -7.10
CA ASN A 68 -5.87 -14.35 -8.14
C ASN A 68 -6.47 -13.56 -9.31
N SER A 69 -6.32 -14.10 -10.52
CA SER A 69 -7.07 -13.65 -11.69
C SER A 69 -7.94 -14.79 -12.18
N TYR A 70 -9.16 -14.49 -12.56
CA TYR A 70 -10.09 -15.49 -13.04
C TYR A 70 -10.46 -15.27 -14.49
N MET A 71 -10.61 -16.37 -15.23
CA MET A 71 -11.22 -16.38 -16.56
C MET A 71 -12.54 -17.13 -16.48
N VAL A 72 -13.61 -16.51 -16.94
CA VAL A 72 -14.91 -17.15 -17.18
C VAL A 72 -15.09 -17.34 -18.68
N GLU A 73 -15.29 -18.57 -19.11
CA GLU A 73 -15.47 -18.90 -20.52
C GLU A 73 -16.87 -18.47 -21.00
N GLY A 74 -16.95 -17.59 -21.99
CA GLY A 74 -18.19 -17.23 -22.63
C GLY A 74 -18.28 -17.75 -24.07
N GLU A 75 -19.48 -17.67 -24.67
CA GLU A 75 -19.75 -18.21 -26.01
C GLU A 75 -18.82 -17.61 -27.09
N ASN A 76 -18.62 -16.29 -27.05
CA ASN A 76 -17.88 -15.55 -28.09
C ASN A 76 -16.70 -14.73 -27.53
N GLY A 77 -16.38 -14.87 -26.25
CA GLY A 77 -15.32 -14.13 -25.60
C GLY A 77 -15.15 -14.54 -24.14
N ASN A 78 -13.95 -14.44 -23.65
CA ASN A 78 -13.60 -14.71 -22.27
C ASN A 78 -13.75 -13.45 -21.41
N ILE A 79 -14.16 -13.60 -20.17
CA ILE A 79 -14.30 -12.53 -19.21
C ILE A 79 -13.21 -12.70 -18.13
N ILE A 80 -12.43 -11.65 -17.87
CA ILE A 80 -11.39 -11.65 -16.86
C ILE A 80 -11.91 -10.92 -15.62
N ILE A 81 -11.79 -11.55 -14.44
CA ILE A 81 -12.07 -10.92 -13.15
C ILE A 81 -10.74 -10.75 -12.42
N ASP A 82 -10.38 -9.51 -12.14
CA ASP A 82 -9.11 -9.02 -11.64
C ASP A 82 -7.91 -9.31 -12.56
N ALA A 83 -7.12 -8.29 -12.83
CA ALA A 83 -6.11 -8.28 -13.89
C ALA A 83 -4.66 -8.41 -13.40
N THR A 84 -4.45 -8.87 -12.17
CA THR A 84 -3.15 -8.97 -11.50
C THR A 84 -2.47 -7.63 -11.17
N ASP A 85 -1.28 -7.70 -10.54
CA ASP A 85 -0.51 -6.56 -10.00
C ASP A 85 0.43 -5.90 -11.02
N SER A 86 0.58 -6.47 -12.22
CA SER A 86 1.51 -5.93 -13.22
C SER A 86 1.34 -6.53 -14.62
N VAL A 87 1.83 -5.79 -15.60
CA VAL A 87 1.93 -6.26 -17.01
C VAL A 87 2.71 -7.57 -17.11
N TYR A 88 3.78 -7.74 -16.34
CA TYR A 88 4.59 -8.96 -16.35
C TYR A 88 3.83 -10.19 -15.84
N GLN A 89 3.00 -10.04 -14.82
CA GLN A 89 2.19 -11.16 -14.32
C GLN A 89 1.00 -11.43 -15.24
N ALA A 90 0.37 -10.36 -15.75
CA ALA A 90 -0.71 -10.46 -16.72
C ALA A 90 -0.30 -11.22 -18.00
N GLU A 91 0.93 -11.00 -18.51
CA GLU A 91 1.49 -11.76 -19.64
C GLU A 91 1.46 -13.27 -19.38
N LYS A 92 1.93 -13.68 -18.21
CA LYS A 92 1.97 -15.11 -17.85
C LYS A 92 0.58 -15.71 -17.70
N VAL A 93 -0.33 -14.97 -17.05
CA VAL A 93 -1.72 -15.40 -16.85
C VAL A 93 -2.43 -15.49 -18.19
N TYR A 94 -2.32 -14.47 -19.04
CA TYR A 94 -2.91 -14.45 -20.37
C TYR A 94 -2.47 -15.65 -21.22
N ALA A 95 -1.16 -15.93 -21.27
CA ALA A 95 -0.64 -17.07 -22.01
C ALA A 95 -1.22 -18.42 -21.55
N LYS A 96 -1.48 -18.56 -20.25
CA LYS A 96 -2.10 -19.76 -19.68
C LYS A 96 -3.60 -19.85 -20.00
N PHE A 97 -4.33 -18.76 -19.88
CA PHE A 97 -5.75 -18.71 -20.21
C PHE A 97 -5.99 -18.95 -21.70
N GLN A 98 -5.19 -18.35 -22.58
CA GLN A 98 -5.26 -18.58 -24.02
C GLN A 98 -4.97 -20.04 -24.43
N ALA A 99 -4.17 -20.77 -23.67
CA ALA A 99 -3.93 -22.19 -23.90
C ALA A 99 -5.14 -23.08 -23.53
N ILE A 100 -6.07 -22.58 -22.72
CA ILE A 100 -7.32 -23.26 -22.33
C ILE A 100 -8.42 -22.89 -23.31
N ASN A 101 -8.68 -21.60 -23.48
CA ASN A 101 -9.69 -21.07 -24.38
C ASN A 101 -9.13 -19.86 -25.15
N SER A 102 -9.01 -19.98 -26.48
CA SER A 102 -8.41 -18.96 -27.33
C SER A 102 -9.38 -17.85 -27.77
N ASN A 103 -10.60 -17.83 -27.26
CA ASN A 103 -11.53 -16.73 -27.51
C ASN A 103 -10.91 -15.38 -27.04
N PRO A 104 -11.24 -14.27 -27.71
CA PRO A 104 -10.78 -12.95 -27.30
C PRO A 104 -11.28 -12.61 -25.90
N VAL A 105 -10.57 -11.74 -25.19
CA VAL A 105 -11.07 -11.15 -23.94
C VAL A 105 -12.11 -10.09 -24.29
N SER A 106 -13.37 -10.32 -23.93
CA SER A 106 -14.49 -9.42 -24.20
C SER A 106 -14.76 -8.42 -23.07
N ALA A 107 -14.40 -8.79 -21.83
CA ALA A 107 -14.53 -7.89 -20.68
C ALA A 107 -13.43 -8.16 -19.62
N ILE A 108 -13.09 -7.09 -18.89
CA ILE A 108 -12.24 -7.13 -17.70
C ILE A 108 -13.04 -6.49 -16.58
N ILE A 109 -13.06 -7.11 -15.42
CA ILE A 109 -13.79 -6.67 -14.24
C ILE A 109 -12.78 -6.36 -13.14
N TYR A 110 -12.82 -5.17 -12.56
CA TYR A 110 -12.09 -4.85 -11.35
C TYR A 110 -13.00 -4.98 -10.15
N THR A 111 -12.64 -5.84 -9.21
CA THR A 111 -13.40 -5.97 -7.96
C THR A 111 -13.25 -4.72 -7.10
N HIS A 112 -12.08 -4.07 -7.13
CA HIS A 112 -11.80 -2.81 -6.44
C HIS A 112 -10.47 -2.18 -6.91
N ASN A 113 -10.10 -1.04 -6.31
CA ASN A 113 -8.99 -0.18 -6.76
C ASN A 113 -7.58 -0.67 -6.44
N HIS A 114 -7.36 -1.71 -5.63
CA HIS A 114 -6.02 -2.12 -5.24
C HIS A 114 -5.18 -2.55 -6.45
N ALA A 115 -3.87 -2.35 -6.31
CA ALA A 115 -2.90 -2.51 -7.39
C ALA A 115 -2.85 -3.94 -7.96
N ASP A 116 -3.02 -4.93 -7.11
CA ASP A 116 -2.97 -6.36 -7.45
C ASP A 116 -4.22 -6.86 -8.20
N HIS A 117 -5.26 -6.03 -8.35
CA HIS A 117 -6.46 -6.30 -9.13
C HIS A 117 -6.51 -5.53 -10.46
N THR A 118 -5.75 -4.43 -10.56
CA THR A 118 -5.94 -3.46 -11.66
C THR A 118 -4.71 -3.22 -12.54
N LEU A 119 -3.49 -3.42 -12.03
CA LEU A 119 -2.28 -2.93 -12.70
C LEU A 119 -1.73 -3.84 -13.83
N GLY A 120 -2.34 -4.98 -14.09
CA GLY A 120 -1.99 -5.83 -15.24
C GLY A 120 -2.89 -5.63 -16.47
N ALA A 121 -3.95 -4.82 -16.35
CA ALA A 121 -5.03 -4.76 -17.35
C ALA A 121 -4.58 -4.36 -18.74
N SER A 122 -3.61 -3.47 -18.90
CA SER A 122 -3.16 -3.02 -20.22
C SER A 122 -2.64 -4.18 -21.07
N TYR A 123 -2.01 -5.19 -20.46
CA TYR A 123 -1.54 -6.33 -21.22
C TYR A 123 -2.71 -7.11 -21.87
N PHE A 124 -3.78 -7.37 -21.10
CA PHE A 124 -4.96 -8.04 -21.63
C PHE A 124 -5.61 -7.23 -22.75
N VAL A 125 -5.69 -5.89 -22.60
CA VAL A 125 -6.26 -4.97 -23.61
C VAL A 125 -5.41 -4.96 -24.89
N ASP A 126 -4.10 -4.83 -24.76
CA ASP A 126 -3.17 -4.72 -25.89
C ASP A 126 -3.11 -6.00 -26.76
N GLN A 127 -3.58 -7.14 -26.25
CA GLN A 127 -3.66 -8.40 -27.01
C GLN A 127 -4.95 -8.52 -27.84
N GLN A 128 -5.91 -7.59 -27.71
CA GLN A 128 -7.20 -7.67 -28.41
C GLN A 128 -7.23 -6.77 -29.65
N LEU A 129 -7.97 -7.20 -30.67
CA LEU A 129 -8.26 -6.36 -31.86
C LEU A 129 -9.29 -5.29 -31.53
N ASP A 130 -10.33 -5.67 -30.78
CA ASP A 130 -11.36 -4.79 -30.26
C ASP A 130 -11.15 -4.60 -28.76
N ALA A 131 -11.21 -3.36 -28.30
CA ALA A 131 -11.01 -3.06 -26.89
C ALA A 131 -12.10 -3.72 -26.01
N PRO A 132 -11.73 -4.51 -24.99
CA PRO A 132 -12.69 -5.13 -24.10
C PRO A 132 -13.41 -4.08 -23.24
N LEU A 133 -14.63 -4.41 -22.77
CA LEU A 133 -15.27 -3.63 -21.72
C LEU A 133 -14.46 -3.73 -20.43
N ILE A 134 -14.25 -2.59 -19.76
CA ILE A 134 -13.65 -2.59 -18.43
C ILE A 134 -14.70 -2.12 -17.45
N ILE A 135 -15.12 -3.02 -16.56
CA ILE A 135 -16.23 -2.82 -15.64
C ILE A 135 -15.72 -2.64 -14.22
N ALA A 136 -16.19 -1.61 -13.53
CA ALA A 136 -15.87 -1.36 -12.12
C ALA A 136 -16.93 -0.47 -11.46
N HIS A 137 -16.82 -0.30 -10.13
CA HIS A 137 -17.59 0.72 -9.44
C HIS A 137 -17.21 2.14 -9.92
N ASP A 138 -18.14 3.09 -9.83
CA ASP A 138 -17.94 4.47 -10.34
C ASP A 138 -16.82 5.23 -9.62
N SER A 139 -16.53 4.89 -8.37
CA SER A 139 -15.44 5.51 -7.59
C SER A 139 -14.07 4.85 -7.78
N THR A 140 -13.97 3.69 -8.45
CA THR A 140 -12.73 2.92 -8.59
C THR A 140 -11.62 3.73 -9.27
N ALA A 141 -11.90 4.40 -10.38
CA ALA A 141 -10.90 5.20 -11.09
C ALA A 141 -10.30 6.29 -10.17
N LYS A 142 -11.16 7.01 -9.43
CA LYS A 142 -10.71 8.04 -8.48
C LYS A 142 -9.92 7.43 -7.30
N ALA A 143 -10.27 6.23 -6.87
CA ALA A 143 -9.57 5.54 -5.81
C ALA A 143 -8.17 5.08 -6.25
N VAL A 144 -8.03 4.56 -7.49
CA VAL A 144 -6.71 4.25 -8.10
C VAL A 144 -5.86 5.53 -8.22
N GLU A 145 -6.43 6.63 -8.68
CA GLU A 145 -5.71 7.90 -8.77
C GLU A 145 -5.14 8.35 -7.42
N LYS A 146 -5.86 8.15 -6.31
CA LYS A 146 -5.38 8.47 -4.95
C LYS A 146 -4.12 7.69 -4.53
N LEU A 147 -3.87 6.50 -5.11
CA LEU A 147 -2.63 5.75 -4.84
C LEU A 147 -1.39 6.55 -5.25
N PHE A 148 -1.52 7.46 -6.20
CA PHE A 148 -0.45 8.34 -6.68
C PHE A 148 -0.52 9.76 -6.06
N GLY A 149 -1.44 9.98 -5.13
CA GLY A 149 -1.72 11.27 -4.51
C GLY A 149 -0.71 11.69 -3.43
N ILE A 150 -1.15 12.62 -2.60
CA ILE A 150 -0.31 13.35 -1.62
C ILE A 150 0.44 12.49 -0.61
N LEU A 151 -0.05 11.29 -0.31
CA LEU A 151 0.56 10.35 0.64
C LEU A 151 1.37 9.23 -0.03
N ASN A 152 1.50 9.25 -1.37
CA ASN A 152 2.18 8.19 -2.10
C ASN A 152 3.57 7.83 -1.55
N PRO A 153 4.48 8.78 -1.24
CA PRO A 153 5.81 8.43 -0.74
C PRO A 153 5.78 7.60 0.54
N VAL A 154 5.00 8.02 1.54
CA VAL A 154 4.92 7.31 2.83
C VAL A 154 4.17 5.99 2.70
N ILE A 155 3.08 5.93 1.92
CA ILE A 155 2.33 4.69 1.69
C ILE A 155 3.19 3.67 0.92
N SER A 156 3.92 4.11 -0.12
CA SER A 156 4.81 3.24 -0.89
C SER A 156 5.95 2.67 -0.04
N SER A 157 6.59 3.50 0.79
CA SER A 157 7.63 3.04 1.71
C SER A 157 7.09 2.03 2.73
N ARG A 158 5.96 2.32 3.37
CA ARG A 158 5.32 1.41 4.34
C ARG A 158 4.84 0.12 3.67
N SER A 159 4.33 0.19 2.42
CA SER A 159 3.97 -0.99 1.63
C SER A 159 5.18 -1.86 1.32
N SER A 160 6.30 -1.25 0.91
CA SER A 160 7.55 -1.96 0.65
C SER A 160 8.02 -2.75 1.87
N LYS A 161 7.94 -2.16 3.07
CA LYS A 161 8.28 -2.85 4.33
C LYS A 161 7.26 -3.94 4.67
N MET A 162 5.96 -3.65 4.53
CA MET A 162 4.87 -4.59 4.84
C MET A 162 4.93 -5.85 3.98
N PHE A 163 5.21 -5.69 2.69
CA PHE A 163 5.33 -6.80 1.74
C PHE A 163 6.76 -7.35 1.61
N GLY A 164 7.74 -6.73 2.27
CA GLY A 164 9.13 -7.18 2.28
C GLY A 164 9.83 -7.07 0.93
N THR A 165 9.40 -6.17 0.03
CA THR A 165 9.87 -6.14 -1.37
C THR A 165 11.35 -5.83 -1.55
N GLN A 166 12.02 -5.32 -0.51
CA GLN A 166 13.45 -5.03 -0.47
C GLN A 166 14.24 -6.09 0.31
N LEU A 167 13.56 -7.04 0.94
CA LEU A 167 14.22 -8.14 1.64
C LEU A 167 14.78 -9.16 0.64
N PRO A 168 15.86 -9.88 1.01
CA PRO A 168 16.27 -11.06 0.28
C PRO A 168 15.13 -12.08 0.20
N GLU A 169 14.97 -12.76 -0.94
CA GLU A 169 13.91 -13.75 -1.15
C GLU A 169 13.91 -14.86 -0.08
N SER A 170 15.10 -15.19 0.46
CA SER A 170 15.25 -16.18 1.53
C SER A 170 14.65 -15.74 2.88
N GLU A 171 14.38 -14.46 3.08
CA GLU A 171 13.81 -13.93 4.32
C GLU A 171 12.27 -13.84 4.28
N VAL A 172 11.67 -13.88 3.10
CA VAL A 172 10.21 -13.74 2.92
C VAL A 172 9.59 -15.09 2.60
N VAL A 173 8.65 -15.53 3.44
CA VAL A 173 7.91 -16.78 3.22
C VAL A 173 6.76 -16.59 2.22
N ASN A 174 5.88 -15.65 2.52
CA ASN A 174 4.77 -15.18 1.69
C ASN A 174 4.32 -13.79 2.19
N VAL A 175 3.26 -13.23 1.62
CA VAL A 175 2.71 -11.93 2.04
C VAL A 175 1.34 -12.04 2.74
N GLY A 176 0.98 -13.25 3.17
CA GLY A 176 -0.27 -13.54 3.90
C GLY A 176 -1.47 -13.83 3.03
N ILE A 177 -1.63 -13.10 1.94
CA ILE A 177 -2.73 -13.23 0.98
C ILE A 177 -2.26 -13.64 -0.42
N GLY A 178 -0.94 -13.77 -0.61
CA GLY A 178 -0.34 -14.15 -1.89
C GLY A 178 1.12 -14.56 -1.74
N PRO A 179 1.76 -14.99 -2.84
CA PRO A 179 3.17 -15.29 -2.87
C PRO A 179 4.01 -14.02 -2.72
N PHE A 180 5.27 -14.18 -2.34
CA PHE A 180 6.23 -13.09 -2.43
C PHE A 180 6.55 -12.76 -3.89
N LEU A 181 6.47 -11.49 -4.24
CA LEU A 181 6.87 -10.97 -5.55
C LEU A 181 8.01 -9.96 -5.35
N SER A 182 9.20 -10.33 -5.82
CA SER A 182 10.35 -9.43 -5.72
C SER A 182 10.15 -8.16 -6.54
N ALA A 183 10.55 -7.02 -5.97
CA ALA A 183 10.53 -5.74 -6.69
C ALA A 183 11.45 -5.77 -7.93
N GLY A 184 11.02 -5.15 -9.03
CA GLY A 184 11.90 -4.83 -10.16
C GLY A 184 11.50 -5.38 -11.53
N LYS A 185 10.59 -6.35 -11.64
CA LYS A 185 10.11 -6.85 -12.95
C LYS A 185 8.73 -6.30 -13.35
N SER A 186 8.14 -5.46 -12.52
CA SER A 186 6.76 -5.04 -12.66
C SER A 186 6.64 -3.65 -13.27
N ALA A 187 5.97 -3.54 -14.42
CA ALA A 187 5.44 -2.29 -14.93
C ALA A 187 3.93 -2.26 -14.65
N PRO A 188 3.40 -1.18 -14.05
CA PRO A 188 1.96 -1.00 -13.91
C PRO A 188 1.33 -0.71 -15.27
N GLY A 189 0.18 -1.32 -15.52
CA GLY A 189 -0.59 -1.17 -16.74
C GLY A 189 -2.07 -1.03 -16.42
N TYR A 190 -2.43 -0.02 -15.62
CA TYR A 190 -3.82 0.32 -15.35
C TYR A 190 -4.51 0.86 -16.59
N VAL A 191 -5.76 0.46 -16.81
CA VAL A 191 -6.65 1.02 -17.83
C VAL A 191 -7.94 1.46 -17.15
N LYS A 192 -8.39 2.68 -17.48
CA LYS A 192 -9.61 3.23 -16.86
C LYS A 192 -10.85 2.40 -17.22
N PRO A 193 -11.79 2.21 -16.28
CA PRO A 193 -13.08 1.61 -16.58
C PRO A 193 -13.83 2.33 -17.69
N THR A 194 -14.44 1.57 -18.59
CA THR A 194 -15.27 2.07 -19.71
C THR A 194 -16.75 1.93 -19.42
N LEU A 195 -17.13 1.04 -18.49
CA LEU A 195 -18.48 0.88 -17.97
C LEU A 195 -18.44 0.91 -16.44
N THR A 196 -19.11 1.87 -15.84
CA THR A 196 -19.17 2.00 -14.39
C THR A 196 -20.62 1.98 -13.89
N PHE A 197 -20.79 1.61 -12.62
CA PHE A 197 -22.09 1.61 -11.95
C PHE A 197 -21.92 2.02 -10.48
N LYS A 198 -23.01 2.36 -9.82
CA LYS A 198 -23.00 2.84 -8.44
C LYS A 198 -23.43 1.77 -7.45
N ASP A 199 -24.66 1.26 -7.56
CA ASP A 199 -25.22 0.35 -6.56
C ASP A 199 -25.24 -1.09 -7.08
N GLU A 200 -25.81 -1.30 -8.28
CA GLU A 200 -25.88 -2.60 -8.94
C GLU A 200 -25.85 -2.46 -10.47
N LEU A 201 -25.38 -3.51 -11.14
CA LEU A 201 -25.45 -3.66 -12.59
C LEU A 201 -25.73 -5.11 -12.94
N LYS A 202 -26.68 -5.34 -13.85
CA LYS A 202 -26.98 -6.67 -14.41
C LYS A 202 -26.82 -6.61 -15.90
N ILE A 203 -25.99 -7.49 -16.45
CA ILE A 203 -25.63 -7.50 -17.88
C ILE A 203 -25.29 -8.93 -18.32
N THR A 204 -25.55 -9.23 -19.59
CA THR A 204 -25.07 -10.47 -20.21
C THR A 204 -23.77 -10.19 -20.94
N LEU A 205 -22.70 -10.89 -20.59
CA LEU A 205 -21.39 -10.84 -21.22
C LEU A 205 -21.10 -12.17 -21.90
N SER A 206 -20.87 -12.15 -23.20
CA SER A 206 -20.58 -13.36 -24.00
C SER A 206 -21.49 -14.57 -23.69
N GLY A 207 -22.79 -14.32 -23.54
CA GLY A 207 -23.79 -15.35 -23.27
C GLY A 207 -24.04 -15.69 -21.80
N ILE A 208 -23.27 -15.16 -20.86
CA ILE A 208 -23.38 -15.43 -19.42
C ILE A 208 -23.98 -14.23 -18.71
N ALA A 209 -24.95 -14.48 -17.81
CA ALA A 209 -25.54 -13.47 -16.94
C ALA A 209 -24.59 -13.11 -15.79
N PHE A 210 -24.25 -11.83 -15.67
CA PHE A 210 -23.45 -11.25 -14.60
C PHE A 210 -24.28 -10.25 -13.80
N GLU A 211 -24.20 -10.33 -12.50
CA GLU A 211 -24.75 -9.35 -11.57
C GLU A 211 -23.61 -8.81 -10.72
N PHE A 212 -23.50 -7.49 -10.67
CA PHE A 212 -22.49 -6.76 -9.92
C PHE A 212 -23.18 -5.98 -8.82
N TYR A 213 -22.63 -6.00 -7.62
CA TYR A 213 -23.19 -5.30 -6.48
C TYR A 213 -22.10 -4.52 -5.76
N HIS A 214 -22.37 -3.25 -5.46
CA HIS A 214 -21.52 -2.48 -4.57
C HIS A 214 -21.52 -3.10 -3.17
N ALA A 215 -20.34 -3.39 -2.65
CA ALA A 215 -20.15 -4.16 -1.43
C ALA A 215 -18.96 -3.64 -0.63
N PRO A 216 -19.06 -2.43 -0.04
CA PRO A 216 -17.99 -1.85 0.75
C PRO A 216 -17.49 -2.81 1.83
N GLY A 217 -16.17 -2.88 1.98
CA GLY A 217 -15.51 -3.76 2.94
C GLY A 217 -14.04 -3.44 3.03
N GLU A 218 -13.17 -4.19 2.35
CA GLU A 218 -11.74 -3.87 2.31
C GLU A 218 -11.49 -2.48 1.73
N THR A 219 -12.26 -2.06 0.73
CA THR A 219 -12.28 -0.69 0.20
C THR A 219 -13.71 -0.18 0.03
N ASP A 220 -13.85 1.15 -0.10
CA ASP A 220 -15.15 1.79 -0.29
C ASP A 220 -15.74 1.51 -1.68
N ASP A 221 -14.90 1.21 -2.68
CA ASP A 221 -15.31 0.92 -4.06
C ASP A 221 -15.44 -0.58 -4.35
N GLN A 222 -15.29 -1.43 -3.34
CA GLN A 222 -15.38 -2.88 -3.45
C GLN A 222 -16.72 -3.29 -4.04
N ILE A 223 -16.68 -4.20 -5.03
CA ILE A 223 -17.84 -4.91 -5.54
C ILE A 223 -17.68 -6.41 -5.33
N PHE A 224 -18.79 -7.13 -5.34
CA PHE A 224 -18.75 -8.55 -5.64
C PHE A 224 -19.46 -8.85 -6.97
N VAL A 225 -19.03 -9.96 -7.61
CA VAL A 225 -19.62 -10.45 -8.85
C VAL A 225 -20.36 -11.74 -8.58
N TRP A 226 -21.60 -11.82 -9.05
CA TRP A 226 -22.47 -12.96 -8.93
C TRP A 226 -22.86 -13.50 -10.31
N LEU A 227 -22.68 -14.81 -10.53
CA LEU A 227 -23.12 -15.52 -11.70
C LEU A 227 -24.27 -16.45 -11.30
N PRO A 228 -25.52 -16.02 -11.47
CA PRO A 228 -26.68 -16.72 -10.89
C PRO A 228 -26.88 -18.14 -11.42
N GLU A 229 -26.65 -18.35 -12.72
CA GLU A 229 -26.81 -19.67 -13.36
C GLU A 229 -25.78 -20.68 -12.86
N LEU A 230 -24.58 -20.21 -12.52
CA LEU A 230 -23.49 -21.02 -11.98
C LEU A 230 -23.46 -21.08 -10.46
N GLN A 231 -24.29 -20.29 -9.79
CA GLN A 231 -24.25 -20.07 -8.34
C GLN A 231 -22.82 -19.78 -7.84
N ALA A 232 -22.09 -18.98 -8.62
CA ALA A 232 -20.69 -18.64 -8.40
C ALA A 232 -20.54 -17.20 -7.94
N LEU A 233 -19.88 -17.02 -6.80
CA LEU A 233 -19.62 -15.75 -6.14
C LEU A 233 -18.13 -15.40 -6.20
N PHE A 234 -17.82 -14.20 -6.68
CA PHE A 234 -16.49 -13.58 -6.62
C PHE A 234 -16.56 -12.39 -5.65
N PRO A 235 -16.16 -12.56 -4.42
CA PRO A 235 -16.35 -11.56 -3.35
C PRO A 235 -15.30 -10.43 -3.38
N GLY A 236 -14.35 -10.46 -4.31
CA GLY A 236 -13.14 -9.63 -4.22
C GLY A 236 -12.36 -9.94 -2.94
N ASP A 237 -11.94 -8.88 -2.23
CA ASP A 237 -11.19 -8.99 -0.98
C ASP A 237 -12.06 -9.00 0.28
N ASN A 238 -13.38 -9.13 0.11
CA ASN A 238 -14.27 -9.18 1.27
C ASN A 238 -14.22 -10.50 2.04
N ILE A 239 -13.61 -11.55 1.46
CA ILE A 239 -13.26 -12.79 2.14
C ILE A 239 -12.08 -13.49 1.49
N TYR A 240 -11.18 -14.00 2.31
CA TYR A 240 -10.04 -14.86 1.97
C TYR A 240 -9.65 -15.71 3.20
N LYS A 241 -8.84 -16.77 3.00
CA LYS A 241 -8.51 -17.73 4.05
C LYS A 241 -7.42 -17.24 5.00
N THR A 242 -7.69 -16.11 5.66
CA THR A 242 -6.92 -15.54 6.77
C THR A 242 -7.76 -14.49 7.48
N PHE A 243 -7.31 -14.03 8.67
CA PHE A 243 -8.01 -12.96 9.40
C PHE A 243 -8.14 -11.71 8.53
N PRO A 244 -9.36 -11.11 8.44
CA PRO A 244 -9.64 -9.98 7.56
C PRO A 244 -8.78 -8.75 7.88
N ASN A 245 -8.44 -8.02 6.84
CA ASN A 245 -7.61 -6.83 6.95
C ASN A 245 -8.46 -5.60 7.33
N LEU A 246 -9.09 -5.64 8.51
CA LEU A 246 -9.89 -4.49 9.00
C LEU A 246 -9.03 -3.24 9.17
N TYR A 247 -7.70 -3.39 9.23
CA TYR A 247 -6.72 -2.32 9.17
C TYR A 247 -5.42 -2.80 8.54
N THR A 248 -4.86 -2.01 7.61
CA THR A 248 -3.55 -2.29 7.03
C THR A 248 -2.46 -1.36 7.57
N ILE A 249 -1.33 -1.94 8.02
CA ILE A 249 -0.21 -1.19 8.62
C ILE A 249 0.50 -0.24 7.65
N ARG A 250 0.34 -0.42 6.33
CA ARG A 250 0.83 0.56 5.34
C ARG A 250 0.10 1.89 5.41
N GLY A 251 -1.11 1.90 5.94
CA GLY A 251 -2.00 3.05 6.03
C GLY A 251 -3.15 2.97 5.03
N THR A 252 -4.33 3.32 5.51
CA THR A 252 -5.58 3.35 4.74
C THR A 252 -6.55 4.34 5.35
N SER A 253 -7.59 4.72 4.60
CA SER A 253 -8.79 5.32 5.18
C SER A 253 -9.43 4.37 6.18
N HIS A 254 -10.27 4.88 7.08
CA HIS A 254 -11.08 4.01 7.93
C HIS A 254 -11.94 3.08 7.06
N ARG A 255 -11.94 1.79 7.40
CA ARG A 255 -12.79 0.77 6.78
C ARG A 255 -14.07 0.64 7.60
N ASP A 256 -15.21 0.88 6.99
CA ASP A 256 -16.51 0.70 7.67
C ASP A 256 -16.81 -0.78 7.87
N VAL A 257 -16.48 -1.28 9.06
CA VAL A 257 -16.66 -2.69 9.42
C VAL A 257 -18.14 -3.09 9.39
N SER A 258 -19.05 -2.18 9.75
CA SER A 258 -20.50 -2.44 9.66
C SER A 258 -20.97 -2.59 8.21
N ALA A 259 -20.43 -1.79 7.29
CA ALA A 259 -20.70 -1.95 5.87
C ALA A 259 -20.17 -3.29 5.34
N TRP A 260 -18.97 -3.68 5.77
CA TRP A 260 -18.39 -4.99 5.40
C TRP A 260 -19.29 -6.16 5.84
N VAL A 261 -19.79 -6.12 7.07
CA VAL A 261 -20.75 -7.12 7.58
C VAL A 261 -22.00 -7.18 6.69
N ARG A 262 -22.61 -6.02 6.36
CA ARG A 262 -23.78 -5.96 5.46
C ARG A 262 -23.48 -6.51 4.06
N SER A 263 -22.30 -6.27 3.53
CA SER A 263 -21.85 -6.82 2.25
C SER A 263 -21.80 -8.34 2.28
N LEU A 264 -21.28 -8.93 3.37
CA LEU A 264 -21.28 -10.39 3.57
C LEU A 264 -22.70 -10.95 3.78
N ASP A 265 -23.57 -10.23 4.50
CA ASP A 265 -24.99 -10.61 4.63
C ASP A 265 -25.69 -10.71 3.26
N HIS A 266 -25.39 -9.75 2.36
CA HIS A 266 -25.92 -9.80 0.99
C HIS A 266 -25.39 -11.01 0.22
N MET A 267 -24.08 -11.28 0.28
CA MET A 267 -23.47 -12.46 -0.36
C MET A 267 -24.10 -13.77 0.14
N ILE A 268 -24.31 -13.90 1.45
CA ILE A 268 -24.95 -15.07 2.08
C ILE A 268 -26.38 -15.25 1.57
N SER A 269 -27.13 -14.15 1.39
CA SER A 269 -28.53 -14.19 0.93
C SER A 269 -28.69 -14.78 -0.48
N LEU A 270 -27.65 -14.72 -1.32
CA LEU A 270 -27.62 -15.30 -2.67
C LEU A 270 -27.43 -16.82 -2.68
N GLN A 271 -27.14 -17.43 -1.55
CA GLN A 271 -26.92 -18.88 -1.39
C GLN A 271 -25.91 -19.46 -2.38
N PRO A 272 -24.66 -18.92 -2.45
CA PRO A 272 -23.66 -19.39 -3.39
C PRO A 272 -23.23 -20.83 -3.11
N LYS A 273 -22.96 -21.58 -4.18
CA LYS A 273 -22.35 -22.92 -4.11
C LYS A 273 -20.84 -22.89 -4.38
N HIS A 274 -20.37 -21.86 -5.04
CA HIS A 274 -18.98 -21.70 -5.40
C HIS A 274 -18.50 -20.33 -4.95
N LEU A 275 -17.37 -20.29 -4.26
CA LEU A 275 -16.74 -19.07 -3.77
C LEU A 275 -15.34 -18.94 -4.40
N TYR A 276 -15.11 -17.86 -5.13
CA TYR A 276 -13.89 -17.54 -5.86
C TYR A 276 -13.24 -16.25 -5.31
N PRO A 277 -12.58 -16.30 -4.13
CA PRO A 277 -11.99 -15.11 -3.52
C PRO A 277 -10.80 -14.61 -4.32
N SER A 278 -10.56 -13.30 -4.30
CA SER A 278 -9.40 -12.74 -5.01
C SER A 278 -8.05 -13.12 -4.40
N HIS A 279 -8.05 -13.73 -3.23
CA HIS A 279 -6.87 -14.32 -2.59
C HIS A 279 -7.17 -15.71 -2.04
N THR A 280 -6.13 -16.56 -1.95
CA THR A 280 -6.24 -17.95 -1.50
C THR A 280 -7.06 -18.83 -2.47
N ARG A 281 -7.32 -20.07 -2.12
CA ARG A 281 -7.97 -21.02 -3.01
C ARG A 281 -9.50 -20.90 -2.98
N PRO A 282 -10.16 -21.10 -4.13
CA PRO A 282 -11.60 -21.25 -4.21
C PRO A 282 -12.15 -22.38 -3.36
N LEU A 283 -13.40 -22.21 -2.95
CA LEU A 283 -14.16 -23.17 -2.16
C LEU A 283 -15.46 -23.53 -2.90
N SER A 284 -15.89 -24.78 -2.82
CA SER A 284 -17.12 -25.24 -3.45
C SER A 284 -17.85 -26.24 -2.57
N GLY A 285 -19.19 -26.25 -2.64
CA GLY A 285 -20.03 -27.22 -1.95
C GLY A 285 -20.68 -26.68 -0.68
N LEU A 286 -20.98 -27.57 0.25
CA LEU A 286 -21.78 -27.26 1.46
C LEU A 286 -21.07 -26.28 2.40
N ASP A 287 -19.76 -26.26 2.41
CA ASP A 287 -18.97 -25.43 3.34
C ASP A 287 -18.96 -23.93 2.99
N VAL A 288 -19.41 -23.54 1.79
CA VAL A 288 -19.37 -22.14 1.33
C VAL A 288 -20.18 -21.22 2.23
N LEU A 289 -21.43 -21.59 2.53
CA LEU A 289 -22.31 -20.77 3.39
C LEU A 289 -21.85 -20.73 4.84
N ASP A 290 -21.35 -21.86 5.35
CA ASP A 290 -20.82 -21.94 6.70
C ASP A 290 -19.57 -21.05 6.86
N VAL A 291 -18.67 -21.05 5.87
CA VAL A 291 -17.48 -20.21 5.84
C VAL A 291 -17.84 -18.73 5.74
N LEU A 292 -18.75 -18.35 4.83
CA LEU A 292 -19.21 -16.96 4.71
C LEU A 292 -19.85 -16.47 6.00
N THR A 293 -20.72 -17.29 6.62
CA THR A 293 -21.38 -16.97 7.89
C THR A 293 -20.38 -16.81 9.02
N LEU A 294 -19.44 -17.74 9.15
CA LEU A 294 -18.42 -17.70 10.18
C LEU A 294 -17.52 -16.47 10.02
N TYR A 295 -17.13 -16.14 8.77
CA TYR A 295 -16.28 -14.98 8.48
C TYR A 295 -16.99 -13.67 8.82
N ARG A 296 -18.24 -13.55 8.42
CA ARG A 296 -19.14 -12.44 8.76
C ARG A 296 -19.27 -12.27 10.27
N ASP A 297 -19.53 -13.37 10.99
CA ASP A 297 -19.72 -13.35 12.45
C ASP A 297 -18.44 -12.97 13.19
N GLY A 298 -17.28 -13.43 12.73
CA GLY A 298 -15.99 -13.05 13.32
C GLY A 298 -15.68 -11.56 13.15
N ILE A 299 -15.95 -11.00 11.98
CA ILE A 299 -15.82 -9.55 11.72
C ILE A 299 -16.75 -8.77 12.65
N GLN A 300 -18.02 -9.16 12.71
CA GLN A 300 -19.00 -8.49 13.58
C GLN A 300 -18.63 -8.63 15.05
N PHE A 301 -18.14 -9.78 15.49
CA PHE A 301 -17.74 -9.98 16.89
C PHE A 301 -16.65 -8.98 17.30
N VAL A 302 -15.58 -8.82 16.49
CA VAL A 302 -14.52 -7.86 16.79
C VAL A 302 -15.05 -6.43 16.84
N HIS A 303 -15.91 -6.06 15.88
CA HIS A 303 -16.53 -4.75 15.85
C HIS A 303 -17.39 -4.50 17.08
N ASP A 304 -18.38 -5.36 17.33
CA ASP A 304 -19.39 -5.14 18.37
C ASP A 304 -18.78 -5.19 19.77
N GLN A 305 -17.81 -6.08 20.02
CA GLN A 305 -17.13 -6.13 21.31
C GLN A 305 -16.22 -4.90 21.51
N THR A 306 -15.58 -4.39 20.46
CA THR A 306 -14.83 -3.13 20.53
C THR A 306 -15.77 -1.99 20.93
N ILE A 307 -16.88 -1.81 20.21
CA ILE A 307 -17.86 -0.74 20.50
C ILE A 307 -18.44 -0.90 21.91
N ARG A 308 -18.79 -2.12 22.33
CA ARG A 308 -19.31 -2.39 23.67
C ARG A 308 -18.34 -1.93 24.77
N LEU A 309 -17.06 -2.23 24.62
CA LEU A 309 -16.02 -1.85 25.58
C LEU A 309 -15.71 -0.35 25.54
N MET A 310 -15.73 0.28 24.34
CA MET A 310 -15.66 1.74 24.20
C MET A 310 -16.79 2.43 25.00
N ASN A 311 -18.03 1.92 24.87
CA ASN A 311 -19.19 2.46 25.60
C ASN A 311 -19.11 2.25 27.13
N LEU A 312 -18.29 1.32 27.60
CA LEU A 312 -17.95 1.12 29.01
C LEU A 312 -16.78 1.99 29.50
N GLY A 313 -16.18 2.79 28.60
CA GLY A 313 -15.10 3.73 28.91
C GLY A 313 -13.70 3.15 28.88
N PHE A 314 -13.49 1.96 28.33
CA PHE A 314 -12.17 1.37 28.19
C PHE A 314 -11.35 2.04 27.08
N TYR A 315 -10.03 2.17 27.30
CA TYR A 315 -9.07 2.67 26.33
C TYR A 315 -8.66 1.58 25.32
N PRO A 316 -8.14 1.94 24.14
CA PRO A 316 -7.83 0.95 23.10
C PRO A 316 -6.98 -0.22 23.56
N GLU A 317 -5.92 0.03 24.35
CA GLU A 317 -5.03 -1.04 24.82
C GLU A 317 -5.71 -1.97 25.84
N GLU A 318 -6.58 -1.43 26.70
CA GLU A 318 -7.39 -2.22 27.65
C GLU A 318 -8.45 -3.07 26.91
N ILE A 319 -9.01 -2.54 25.83
CA ILE A 319 -9.95 -3.27 24.97
C ILE A 319 -9.25 -4.47 24.31
N ILE A 320 -8.05 -4.27 23.79
CA ILE A 320 -7.25 -5.32 23.15
C ILE A 320 -6.99 -6.50 24.10
N GLU A 321 -6.77 -6.24 25.37
CA GLU A 321 -6.53 -7.30 26.37
C GLU A 321 -7.79 -8.09 26.72
N GLN A 322 -8.98 -7.54 26.45
CA GLN A 322 -10.26 -8.15 26.80
C GLN A 322 -10.93 -8.88 25.61
N ILE A 323 -10.56 -8.56 24.37
CA ILE A 323 -11.16 -9.21 23.19
C ILE A 323 -10.45 -10.50 22.86
N SER A 324 -11.19 -11.61 23.00
CA SER A 324 -10.80 -12.93 22.54
C SER A 324 -11.90 -13.50 21.65
N LEU A 325 -11.52 -13.97 20.46
CA LEU A 325 -12.48 -14.60 19.55
C LEU A 325 -13.08 -15.86 20.16
N PRO A 326 -14.37 -16.15 19.93
CA PRO A 326 -14.98 -17.42 20.29
C PRO A 326 -14.23 -18.61 19.72
N GLN A 327 -14.23 -19.74 20.44
CA GLN A 327 -13.43 -20.92 20.10
C GLN A 327 -13.73 -21.47 18.71
N ASN A 328 -14.98 -21.48 18.28
CA ASN A 328 -15.38 -21.92 16.94
C ASN A 328 -14.84 -21.02 15.83
N ILE A 329 -14.64 -19.73 16.10
CA ILE A 329 -14.08 -18.76 15.14
C ILE A 329 -12.56 -18.91 15.10
N ILE A 330 -11.87 -18.87 16.25
CA ILE A 330 -10.41 -18.93 16.31
C ILE A 330 -9.84 -20.27 15.79
N SER A 331 -10.63 -21.35 15.87
CA SER A 331 -10.23 -22.66 15.32
C SER A 331 -10.36 -22.75 13.80
N SER A 332 -10.99 -21.78 13.14
CA SER A 332 -11.13 -21.78 11.70
C SER A 332 -9.87 -21.23 11.03
N PRO A 333 -9.37 -21.87 9.97
CA PRO A 333 -8.22 -21.36 9.22
C PRO A 333 -8.46 -19.99 8.57
N PHE A 334 -9.71 -19.56 8.44
CA PHE A 334 -10.08 -18.23 7.97
C PHE A 334 -9.82 -17.12 8.99
N PHE A 335 -9.46 -17.46 10.23
CA PHE A 335 -9.11 -16.50 11.28
C PHE A 335 -7.66 -16.59 11.78
N ASN A 336 -6.81 -17.35 11.09
CA ASN A 336 -5.37 -17.27 11.32
C ASN A 336 -4.88 -15.86 10.97
N GLU A 337 -4.11 -15.26 11.85
CA GLU A 337 -3.63 -13.88 11.68
C GLU A 337 -2.44 -13.78 10.71
N PHE A 338 -2.58 -14.28 9.48
CA PHE A 338 -1.54 -14.16 8.46
C PHE A 338 -1.58 -12.83 7.70
N TYR A 339 -2.64 -12.02 7.87
CA TYR A 339 -2.76 -10.72 7.22
C TYR A 339 -3.23 -9.64 8.19
N GLY A 340 -4.55 -9.51 8.47
CA GLY A 340 -5.06 -8.69 9.56
C GLY A 340 -4.79 -9.31 10.93
N THR A 341 -5.07 -8.56 11.99
CA THR A 341 -5.04 -9.05 13.39
C THR A 341 -6.17 -8.42 14.20
N VAL A 342 -6.63 -9.11 15.25
CA VAL A 342 -7.62 -8.56 16.19
C VAL A 342 -7.08 -7.26 16.81
N ARG A 343 -5.84 -7.25 17.28
CA ARG A 343 -5.22 -6.08 17.95
C ARG A 343 -5.20 -4.82 17.08
N TRP A 344 -4.84 -4.95 15.81
CA TRP A 344 -4.80 -3.82 14.88
C TRP A 344 -6.22 -3.36 14.51
N SER A 345 -7.13 -4.31 14.38
CA SER A 345 -8.54 -4.05 14.08
C SER A 345 -9.21 -3.25 15.19
N VAL A 346 -9.00 -3.61 16.45
CA VAL A 346 -9.52 -2.86 17.62
C VAL A 346 -9.05 -1.41 17.60
N ARG A 347 -7.74 -1.16 17.41
CA ARG A 347 -7.21 0.21 17.30
C ARG A 347 -7.82 0.97 16.14
N SER A 348 -8.00 0.31 15.00
CA SER A 348 -8.60 0.94 13.81
C SER A 348 -10.08 1.27 14.00
N ILE A 349 -10.86 0.37 14.57
CA ILE A 349 -12.27 0.59 14.90
C ILE A 349 -12.39 1.77 15.87
N PHE A 350 -11.61 1.76 16.96
CA PHE A 350 -11.60 2.85 17.94
C PHE A 350 -11.30 4.20 17.25
N ASN A 351 -10.19 4.28 16.51
CA ASN A 351 -9.80 5.50 15.81
C ASN A 351 -10.81 5.93 14.74
N GLY A 352 -11.45 4.99 14.08
CA GLY A 352 -12.46 5.26 13.06
C GLY A 352 -13.71 5.95 13.61
N TYR A 353 -14.13 5.59 14.82
CA TYR A 353 -15.30 6.17 15.49
C TYR A 353 -14.98 7.41 16.32
N LEU A 354 -13.85 7.44 17.04
CA LEU A 354 -13.53 8.47 18.03
C LEU A 354 -12.32 9.33 17.64
N GLY A 355 -11.57 8.97 16.62
CA GLY A 355 -10.32 9.65 16.26
C GLY A 355 -9.16 9.21 17.16
N TRP A 356 -8.06 9.99 17.14
CA TRP A 356 -6.80 9.63 17.79
C TRP A 356 -6.82 9.68 19.33
N PHE A 357 -7.73 10.47 19.93
CA PHE A 357 -7.75 10.66 21.38
C PHE A 357 -8.41 9.48 22.08
N SER A 358 -7.64 8.78 22.92
CA SER A 358 -8.11 7.58 23.63
C SER A 358 -9.15 7.86 24.73
N GLY A 359 -9.24 9.10 25.21
CA GLY A 359 -10.01 9.49 26.40
C GLY A 359 -9.14 9.62 27.66
N ASN A 360 -7.90 9.13 27.66
CA ASN A 360 -6.97 9.30 28.76
C ASN A 360 -6.40 10.72 28.76
N ILE A 361 -6.66 11.47 29.83
CA ILE A 361 -6.25 12.88 29.90
C ILE A 361 -4.74 13.12 29.81
N SER A 362 -3.92 12.12 30.16
CA SER A 362 -2.46 12.23 30.03
C SER A 362 -1.98 12.16 28.58
N GLU A 363 -2.82 11.68 27.66
CA GLU A 363 -2.54 11.59 26.22
C GLU A 363 -3.09 12.78 25.43
N LEU A 364 -3.89 13.66 26.07
CA LEU A 364 -4.44 14.84 25.40
C LEU A 364 -3.35 15.85 25.01
N ASP A 365 -2.40 16.07 25.91
CA ASP A 365 -1.21 16.93 25.70
C ASP A 365 0.01 16.30 26.39
N PRO A 366 0.59 15.25 25.82
CA PRO A 366 1.62 14.48 26.47
C PRO A 366 2.95 15.23 26.51
N THR A 367 3.75 14.95 27.55
CA THR A 367 5.15 15.41 27.61
C THR A 367 5.88 15.03 26.31
N SER A 368 6.63 15.99 25.73
CA SER A 368 7.40 15.72 24.51
C SER A 368 8.34 14.53 24.70
N ILE A 369 8.57 13.76 23.63
CA ILE A 369 9.40 12.55 23.70
C ILE A 369 10.80 12.84 24.28
N SER A 370 11.42 13.97 23.91
CA SER A 370 12.74 14.37 24.43
C SER A 370 12.69 14.65 25.94
N LYS A 371 11.66 15.35 26.41
CA LYS A 371 11.52 15.64 27.87
C LYS A 371 11.16 14.39 28.66
N LYS A 372 10.28 13.54 28.12
CA LYS A 372 9.96 12.23 28.71
C LYS A 372 11.22 11.36 28.84
N ALA A 373 12.05 11.33 27.82
CA ALA A 373 13.31 10.59 27.82
C ALA A 373 14.29 11.11 28.87
N GLU A 374 14.42 12.45 29.04
CA GLU A 374 15.21 13.07 30.09
C GLU A 374 14.73 12.65 31.49
N LEU A 375 13.43 12.81 31.77
CA LEU A 375 12.85 12.46 33.07
C LEU A 375 12.98 10.95 33.38
N MET A 376 12.77 10.09 32.41
CA MET A 376 12.94 8.63 32.57
C MET A 376 14.40 8.28 32.87
N SER A 377 15.35 8.92 32.19
CA SER A 377 16.78 8.73 32.51
C SER A 377 17.15 9.21 33.92
N GLU A 378 16.63 10.36 34.34
CA GLU A 378 16.83 10.85 35.71
C GLU A 378 16.30 9.87 36.76
N MET A 379 15.09 9.33 36.55
CA MET A 379 14.46 8.36 37.45
C MET A 379 15.27 7.08 37.63
N ILE A 380 15.96 6.61 36.56
CA ILE A 380 16.77 5.39 36.57
C ILE A 380 18.23 5.65 36.97
N GLY A 381 18.61 6.91 37.23
CA GLY A 381 19.97 7.30 37.63
C GLY A 381 20.93 7.58 36.48
N GLY A 382 20.40 7.98 35.31
CA GLY A 382 21.14 8.46 34.16
C GLY A 382 21.02 7.60 32.89
N SER A 383 21.44 8.18 31.77
CA SER A 383 21.34 7.52 30.46
C SER A 383 22.22 6.27 30.33
N ASP A 384 23.31 6.16 31.10
CA ASP A 384 24.11 4.93 31.16
C ASP A 384 23.32 3.76 31.75
N ASN A 385 22.55 3.98 32.82
CA ASN A 385 21.70 2.97 33.41
C ASN A 385 20.55 2.59 32.46
N LEU A 386 19.95 3.57 31.76
CA LEU A 386 18.93 3.31 30.75
C LEU A 386 19.48 2.44 29.61
N PHE A 387 20.73 2.67 29.20
CA PHE A 387 21.39 1.85 28.18
C PHE A 387 21.67 0.42 28.70
N GLN A 388 22.08 0.26 29.94
CA GLN A 388 22.24 -1.07 30.56
C GLN A 388 20.91 -1.83 30.62
N GLU A 389 19.80 -1.15 30.92
CA GLU A 389 18.47 -1.80 30.89
C GLU A 389 18.08 -2.20 29.45
N LEU A 390 18.46 -1.42 28.42
CA LEU A 390 18.30 -1.84 27.01
C LEU A 390 19.11 -3.11 26.70
N GLU A 391 20.39 -3.16 27.10
CA GLU A 391 21.24 -4.34 26.92
C GLU A 391 20.68 -5.57 27.64
N LYS A 392 20.16 -5.37 28.84
CA LYS A 392 19.52 -6.43 29.63
C LYS A 392 18.21 -6.91 28.99
N ALA A 393 17.35 -6.00 28.49
CA ALA A 393 16.12 -6.36 27.78
C ALA A 393 16.43 -7.21 26.55
N VAL A 394 17.46 -6.84 25.75
CA VAL A 394 17.91 -7.62 24.60
C VAL A 394 18.46 -8.99 25.03
N THR A 395 19.19 -9.07 26.16
CA THR A 395 19.74 -10.31 26.68
C THR A 395 18.66 -11.27 27.20
N ASN A 396 17.61 -10.71 27.80
CA ASN A 396 16.46 -11.46 28.33
C ASN A 396 15.41 -11.79 27.26
N GLU A 397 15.64 -11.40 25.98
CA GLU A 397 14.70 -11.57 24.88
C GLU A 397 13.37 -10.77 25.05
N GLU A 398 13.37 -9.72 25.88
CA GLU A 398 12.28 -8.76 26.06
C GLU A 398 12.29 -7.72 24.90
N MET A 399 12.21 -8.20 23.66
CA MET A 399 12.56 -7.43 22.47
C MET A 399 11.65 -6.23 22.21
N GLN A 400 10.35 -6.34 22.52
CA GLN A 400 9.44 -5.20 22.38
C GLN A 400 9.82 -4.10 23.39
N TRP A 401 10.14 -4.47 24.62
CA TRP A 401 10.63 -3.54 25.65
C TRP A 401 11.97 -2.90 25.23
N ALA A 402 12.85 -3.68 24.62
CA ALA A 402 14.10 -3.16 24.08
C ALA A 402 13.86 -2.07 23.01
N LEU A 403 12.86 -2.22 22.14
CA LEU A 403 12.49 -1.17 21.18
C LEU A 403 12.03 0.09 21.88
N GLU A 404 11.18 -0.01 22.90
CA GLU A 404 10.64 1.12 23.65
C GLU A 404 11.74 1.88 24.43
N LEU A 405 12.67 1.16 25.08
CA LEU A 405 13.85 1.75 25.72
C LEU A 405 14.76 2.45 24.69
N SER A 406 14.94 1.86 23.51
CA SER A 406 15.74 2.45 22.45
C SER A 406 15.16 3.79 21.96
N ASP A 407 13.83 3.95 21.92
CA ASP A 407 13.17 5.20 21.53
C ASP A 407 13.57 6.35 22.47
N LEU A 408 13.67 6.08 23.77
CA LEU A 408 14.09 7.07 24.78
C LEU A 408 15.57 7.49 24.59
N LEU A 409 16.45 6.53 24.33
CA LEU A 409 17.89 6.79 24.11
C LEU A 409 18.14 7.53 22.79
N ILE A 410 17.39 7.18 21.73
CA ILE A 410 17.43 7.88 20.44
C ILE A 410 16.98 9.35 20.61
N ALA A 411 15.91 9.59 21.36
CA ALA A 411 15.42 10.94 21.63
C ALA A 411 16.45 11.83 22.36
N GLN A 412 17.34 11.22 23.15
CA GLN A 412 18.46 11.88 23.83
C GLN A 412 19.73 11.95 22.97
N LYS A 413 19.75 11.31 21.80
CA LYS A 413 20.95 11.13 20.95
C LYS A 413 22.11 10.45 21.71
N TYR A 414 21.78 9.58 22.66
CA TYR A 414 22.74 8.90 23.50
C TYR A 414 23.24 7.60 22.83
N LYS A 415 24.56 7.39 22.74
CA LYS A 415 25.20 6.19 22.14
C LYS A 415 24.49 5.69 20.88
N THR A 416 24.16 6.62 19.96
CA THR A 416 23.22 6.37 18.85
C THR A 416 23.58 5.13 18.04
N LYS A 417 24.87 4.87 17.79
CA LYS A 417 25.32 3.72 16.98
C LYS A 417 25.04 2.40 17.70
N GLU A 418 25.39 2.31 18.97
CA GLU A 418 25.19 1.12 19.81
C GLU A 418 23.70 0.86 20.03
N VAL A 419 22.93 1.90 20.29
CA VAL A 419 21.47 1.81 20.44
C VAL A 419 20.80 1.33 19.15
N MET A 420 21.21 1.87 17.98
CA MET A 420 20.67 1.41 16.69
C MET A 420 21.02 -0.05 16.40
N ALA A 421 22.20 -0.54 16.80
CA ALA A 421 22.57 -1.94 16.65
C ALA A 421 21.69 -2.87 17.52
N LEU A 422 21.44 -2.49 18.79
CA LEU A 422 20.53 -3.25 19.67
C LEU A 422 19.08 -3.20 19.18
N ARG A 423 18.63 -2.04 18.69
CA ARG A 423 17.31 -1.89 18.07
C ARG A 423 17.16 -2.78 16.83
N ALA A 424 18.18 -2.83 15.96
CA ALA A 424 18.19 -3.72 14.79
C ALA A 424 18.09 -5.18 15.20
N LYS A 425 18.83 -5.61 16.26
CA LYS A 425 18.77 -6.95 16.81
C LYS A 425 17.36 -7.29 17.33
N ALA A 426 16.76 -6.37 18.09
CA ALA A 426 15.41 -6.56 18.63
C ALA A 426 14.36 -6.65 17.52
N ALA A 427 14.43 -5.78 16.52
CA ALA A 427 13.53 -5.81 15.36
C ALA A 427 13.69 -7.11 14.56
N TYR A 428 14.92 -7.55 14.29
CA TYR A 428 15.19 -8.81 13.60
C TYR A 428 14.58 -10.01 14.34
N PHE A 429 14.79 -10.08 15.65
CA PHE A 429 14.23 -11.15 16.49
C PHE A 429 12.69 -11.19 16.40
N ILE A 430 12.02 -10.05 16.62
CA ILE A 430 10.55 -9.96 16.53
C ILE A 430 10.06 -10.39 15.14
N GLY A 431 10.75 -9.94 14.09
CA GLY A 431 10.42 -10.32 12.71
C GLY A 431 10.53 -11.84 12.51
N ARG A 432 11.63 -12.43 12.91
CA ARG A 432 11.87 -13.89 12.77
C ARG A 432 10.83 -14.73 13.52
N MET A 433 10.44 -14.28 14.70
CA MET A 433 9.48 -14.99 15.58
C MET A 433 8.01 -14.76 15.18
N SER A 434 7.73 -13.88 14.21
CA SER A 434 6.35 -13.57 13.81
C SER A 434 5.83 -14.52 12.74
N SER A 435 4.67 -15.16 12.99
CA SER A 435 3.89 -15.90 12.01
C SER A 435 3.04 -14.98 11.10
N ASN A 436 2.80 -13.71 11.51
CA ASN A 436 2.11 -12.73 10.66
C ASN A 436 3.09 -12.14 9.63
N PRO A 437 2.92 -12.36 8.31
CA PRO A 437 3.82 -11.88 7.28
C PRO A 437 4.00 -10.36 7.28
N ASN A 438 2.94 -9.60 7.48
CA ASN A 438 3.02 -8.14 7.47
C ASN A 438 3.89 -7.61 8.61
N LYS A 439 3.70 -8.16 9.82
CA LYS A 439 4.54 -7.86 10.98
C LYS A 439 5.97 -8.34 10.74
N ARG A 440 6.15 -9.59 10.32
CA ARG A 440 7.45 -10.19 10.02
C ARG A 440 8.26 -9.34 9.05
N ASN A 441 7.70 -9.09 7.87
CA ASN A 441 8.38 -8.37 6.80
C ASN A 441 8.70 -6.92 7.19
N TYR A 442 7.79 -6.26 7.92
CA TYR A 442 8.00 -4.88 8.37
C TYR A 442 9.18 -4.80 9.34
N PHE A 443 9.22 -5.68 10.35
CA PHE A 443 10.30 -5.73 11.33
C PHE A 443 11.64 -6.14 10.72
N LEU A 444 11.66 -7.10 9.79
CA LEU A 444 12.88 -7.51 9.08
C LEU A 444 13.40 -6.38 8.18
N SER A 445 12.53 -5.66 7.48
CA SER A 445 12.90 -4.50 6.66
C SER A 445 13.49 -3.38 7.52
N GLU A 446 12.89 -3.06 8.66
CA GLU A 446 13.45 -2.09 9.62
C GLU A 446 14.81 -2.53 10.16
N ALA A 447 14.95 -3.80 10.52
CA ALA A 447 16.22 -4.34 11.00
C ALA A 447 17.33 -4.22 9.94
N GLN A 448 17.01 -4.47 8.67
CA GLN A 448 17.94 -4.31 7.55
C GLN A 448 18.36 -2.84 7.38
N ILE A 449 17.41 -1.91 7.34
CA ILE A 449 17.66 -0.47 7.23
C ILE A 449 18.56 0.03 8.38
N LEU A 450 18.27 -0.38 9.62
CA LEU A 450 19.04 0.01 10.80
C LEU A 450 20.47 -0.56 10.78
N ARG A 451 20.64 -1.81 10.34
CA ARG A 451 21.94 -2.46 10.22
C ARG A 451 22.81 -1.84 9.14
N ASP A 452 22.22 -1.60 7.98
CA ASP A 452 22.95 -1.14 6.79
C ASP A 452 23.20 0.38 6.86
N GLY A 453 22.57 1.08 7.82
CA GLY A 453 22.71 2.53 8.02
C GLY A 453 22.08 3.34 6.89
N GLU A 454 21.22 2.72 6.09
CA GLU A 454 20.51 3.38 5.02
C GLU A 454 19.45 4.35 5.58
N LYS A 455 19.33 5.50 4.93
CA LYS A 455 18.17 6.36 5.18
C LYS A 455 16.99 5.80 4.38
N GLU A 456 15.84 5.77 5.01
CA GLU A 456 14.60 5.45 4.31
C GLU A 456 14.45 6.35 3.07
N ASN A 457 14.44 5.74 1.89
CA ASN A 457 14.27 6.46 0.65
C ASN A 457 12.77 6.66 0.38
N LEU A 458 12.26 7.83 0.75
CA LEU A 458 10.90 8.25 0.44
C LEU A 458 10.76 8.87 -0.97
N ASP A 459 11.85 8.95 -1.74
CA ASP A 459 11.83 9.48 -3.11
C ASP A 459 11.36 8.39 -4.09
N VAL A 460 10.08 8.03 -4.00
CA VAL A 460 9.44 7.12 -4.95
C VAL A 460 9.09 7.90 -6.21
N ARG A 461 9.93 7.78 -7.25
CA ARG A 461 9.66 8.39 -8.55
C ARG A 461 8.66 7.54 -9.34
N PRO A 462 7.52 8.10 -9.76
CA PRO A 462 6.57 7.37 -10.59
C PRO A 462 7.20 7.02 -11.94
N LYS A 463 6.90 5.83 -12.47
CA LYS A 463 7.34 5.46 -13.82
C LYS A 463 6.58 6.30 -14.87
N ALA A 464 7.24 6.64 -15.99
CA ALA A 464 6.66 7.49 -17.03
C ALA A 464 5.31 6.99 -17.57
N SER A 465 5.11 5.67 -17.64
CA SER A 465 3.83 5.07 -18.06
C SER A 465 2.67 5.39 -17.13
N MET A 466 2.93 5.54 -15.84
CA MET A 466 1.90 5.87 -14.84
C MET A 466 1.51 7.35 -14.88
N LEU A 467 2.44 8.22 -15.26
CA LEU A 467 2.21 9.67 -15.28
C LEU A 467 1.10 10.09 -16.25
N LYS A 468 0.90 9.32 -17.32
CA LYS A 468 -0.12 9.64 -18.34
C LYS A 468 -1.53 9.50 -17.78
N GLU A 469 -1.76 8.49 -16.95
CA GLU A 469 -3.08 8.14 -16.41
C GLU A 469 -3.50 9.01 -15.22
N VAL A 470 -2.56 9.72 -14.59
CA VAL A 470 -2.84 10.58 -13.44
C VAL A 470 -3.29 11.96 -13.91
N PRO A 471 -4.47 12.47 -13.48
CA PRO A 471 -4.94 13.82 -13.84
C PRO A 471 -3.94 14.91 -13.43
N ILE A 472 -3.84 15.95 -14.24
CA ILE A 472 -2.91 17.06 -13.97
C ILE A 472 -3.21 17.77 -12.64
N ASP A 473 -4.48 17.91 -12.27
CA ASP A 473 -4.92 18.52 -11.01
C ASP A 473 -4.29 17.82 -9.80
N MET A 474 -4.18 16.51 -9.82
CA MET A 474 -3.57 15.72 -8.74
C MET A 474 -2.08 16.02 -8.59
N PHE A 475 -1.36 16.27 -9.69
CA PHE A 475 0.04 16.70 -9.61
C PHE A 475 0.18 18.04 -8.87
N PHE A 476 -0.76 18.96 -9.08
CA PHE A 476 -0.76 20.24 -8.37
C PHE A 476 -1.16 20.07 -6.89
N GLU A 477 -2.08 19.16 -6.56
CA GLU A 477 -2.36 18.80 -5.16
C GLU A 477 -1.11 18.27 -4.46
N VAL A 478 -0.36 17.37 -5.12
CA VAL A 478 0.93 16.88 -4.60
C VAL A 478 1.94 18.02 -4.43
N LEU A 479 2.01 18.95 -5.38
CA LEU A 479 2.86 20.14 -5.25
C LEU A 479 2.49 20.97 -4.02
N SER A 480 1.19 21.21 -3.76
CA SER A 480 0.77 22.06 -2.65
C SER A 480 1.34 21.59 -1.31
N VAL A 481 1.36 20.26 -1.05
CA VAL A 481 1.91 19.68 0.18
C VAL A 481 3.43 19.53 0.19
N ARG A 482 4.09 19.73 -0.94
CA ARG A 482 5.56 19.69 -1.07
C ARG A 482 6.22 21.05 -0.89
N LEU A 483 5.46 22.13 -0.76
CA LEU A 483 6.03 23.46 -0.54
C LEU A 483 6.84 23.48 0.76
N ASN A 484 8.13 23.80 0.64
CA ASN A 484 9.01 23.94 1.82
C ASN A 484 8.89 25.38 2.38
N PRO A 485 8.25 25.59 3.53
CA PRO A 485 8.01 26.91 4.08
C PRO A 485 9.28 27.66 4.48
N SER A 486 10.41 26.99 4.65
CA SER A 486 11.70 27.62 4.93
C SER A 486 12.28 28.35 3.70
N LYS A 487 11.87 27.96 2.50
CA LYS A 487 12.30 28.55 1.22
C LYS A 487 11.38 29.69 0.74
N VAL A 488 10.38 30.08 1.55
CA VAL A 488 9.39 31.11 1.22
C VAL A 488 9.43 32.21 2.25
N SER A 489 9.52 33.48 1.79
CA SER A 489 9.39 34.65 2.68
C SER A 489 7.95 34.78 3.22
N ALA A 490 7.82 35.26 4.47
CA ALA A 490 6.50 35.50 5.07
C ALA A 490 5.66 36.55 4.32
N SER A 491 6.31 37.51 3.65
CA SER A 491 5.67 38.57 2.86
C SER A 491 5.53 38.23 1.38
N GLU A 492 5.96 37.03 0.98
CA GLU A 492 5.90 36.63 -0.43
C GLU A 492 4.47 36.38 -0.89
N VAL A 493 4.11 37.02 -2.01
CA VAL A 493 2.91 36.70 -2.78
C VAL A 493 3.37 36.46 -4.21
N THR A 494 3.07 35.30 -4.78
CA THR A 494 3.47 34.91 -6.13
C THR A 494 2.33 34.15 -6.80
N ASN A 495 1.85 34.62 -7.95
CA ASN A 495 0.87 33.96 -8.81
C ASN A 495 1.57 33.33 -10.02
N ALA A 496 1.64 32.00 -10.07
CA ALA A 496 2.15 31.25 -11.22
C ALA A 496 0.98 30.61 -11.98
N CYS A 497 0.73 31.10 -13.18
CA CYS A 497 -0.40 30.71 -14.02
C CYS A 497 0.08 29.72 -15.09
N PHE A 498 -0.51 28.54 -15.12
CA PHE A 498 -0.21 27.47 -16.07
C PHE A 498 -1.35 27.36 -17.07
N THR A 499 -1.02 27.34 -18.36
CA THR A 499 -1.93 27.04 -19.46
C THR A 499 -1.42 25.82 -20.20
N PHE A 500 -2.24 24.80 -20.27
CA PHE A 500 -1.90 23.53 -20.91
C PHE A 500 -2.44 23.43 -22.33
N SER A 501 -1.78 22.67 -23.19
CA SER A 501 -2.23 22.42 -24.57
C SER A 501 -3.61 21.74 -24.65
N SER A 502 -4.05 21.07 -23.59
CA SER A 502 -5.41 20.54 -23.42
C SER A 502 -6.49 21.60 -23.23
N GLY A 503 -6.10 22.84 -22.95
CA GLY A 503 -6.99 23.92 -22.54
C GLY A 503 -7.19 24.05 -21.04
N ALA A 504 -6.63 23.13 -20.25
CA ALA A 504 -6.67 23.23 -18.79
C ALA A 504 -5.85 24.43 -18.30
N ILE A 505 -6.36 25.09 -17.27
CA ILE A 505 -5.75 26.27 -16.63
C ILE A 505 -5.62 25.97 -15.14
N ILE A 506 -4.40 26.14 -14.59
CA ILE A 506 -4.15 25.96 -13.16
C ILE A 506 -3.28 27.11 -12.67
N THR A 507 -3.61 27.70 -11.54
CA THR A 507 -2.81 28.74 -10.88
C THR A 507 -2.30 28.24 -9.54
N ILE A 508 -1.01 28.44 -9.29
CA ILE A 508 -0.40 28.31 -7.97
C ILE A 508 -0.25 29.70 -7.38
N THR A 509 -0.95 30.00 -6.31
CA THR A 509 -0.75 31.22 -5.51
C THR A 509 0.04 30.87 -4.25
N ILE A 510 1.29 31.31 -4.15
CA ILE A 510 2.08 31.23 -2.93
C ILE A 510 1.80 32.48 -2.10
N ARG A 511 1.30 32.31 -0.88
CA ARG A 511 1.12 33.36 0.12
C ARG A 511 1.10 32.76 1.52
N ASN A 512 1.50 33.49 2.53
CA ASN A 512 1.54 33.00 3.91
C ASN A 512 2.27 31.63 4.03
N LYS A 513 3.26 31.39 3.17
CA LYS A 513 4.04 30.13 3.10
C LYS A 513 3.20 28.89 2.75
N ILE A 514 2.06 29.04 2.11
CA ILE A 514 1.26 27.95 1.53
C ILE A 514 1.21 28.09 0.02
N ALA A 515 0.93 26.99 -0.68
CA ALA A 515 0.62 26.98 -2.10
C ALA A 515 -0.86 26.67 -2.29
N GLN A 516 -1.65 27.65 -2.66
CA GLN A 516 -3.05 27.48 -3.03
C GLN A 516 -3.12 27.11 -4.51
N ILE A 517 -3.90 26.09 -4.85
CA ILE A 517 -4.15 25.66 -6.23
C ILE A 517 -5.58 26.06 -6.61
N THR A 518 -5.74 26.69 -7.78
CA THR A 518 -7.05 27.08 -8.34
C THR A 518 -7.07 26.86 -9.84
N ASN A 519 -8.26 26.66 -10.42
CA ASN A 519 -8.49 26.54 -11.86
C ASN A 519 -8.96 27.88 -12.46
N GLN A 520 -8.49 29.00 -11.89
CA GLN A 520 -8.82 30.36 -12.30
C GLN A 520 -7.54 31.16 -12.54
N ILE A 521 -7.57 32.06 -13.52
CA ILE A 521 -6.48 33.02 -13.75
C ILE A 521 -6.81 34.28 -12.93
N PRO A 522 -5.93 34.75 -12.04
CA PRO A 522 -6.06 36.02 -11.35
C PRO A 522 -5.82 37.18 -12.33
N ASP A 523 -6.19 38.41 -11.92
CA ASP A 523 -5.99 39.62 -12.72
C ASP A 523 -4.51 39.81 -13.12
N GLU A 524 -3.57 39.40 -12.26
CA GLU A 524 -2.14 39.49 -12.53
C GLU A 524 -1.44 38.14 -12.25
N CYS A 525 -0.67 37.69 -13.24
CA CYS A 525 0.21 36.50 -13.13
C CYS A 525 1.68 36.98 -13.11
N ASP A 526 2.39 36.71 -12.02
CA ASP A 526 3.83 36.97 -11.92
C ASP A 526 4.65 36.09 -12.87
N LEU A 527 4.22 34.84 -12.98
CA LEU A 527 4.76 33.81 -13.89
C LEU A 527 3.64 33.30 -14.79
N GLN A 528 3.92 33.26 -16.09
CA GLN A 528 3.04 32.68 -17.09
C GLN A 528 3.76 31.50 -17.73
N ILE A 529 3.19 30.32 -17.61
CA ILE A 529 3.77 29.06 -18.06
C ILE A 529 2.82 28.41 -19.07
N SER A 530 3.34 28.05 -20.25
CA SER A 530 2.58 27.29 -21.24
C SER A 530 3.35 26.02 -21.63
N THR A 531 2.67 24.87 -21.57
CA THR A 531 3.26 23.56 -21.85
C THR A 531 2.19 22.50 -22.10
N SER A 532 2.58 21.28 -22.47
CA SER A 532 1.69 20.12 -22.41
C SER A 532 1.64 19.53 -21.01
N GLU A 533 0.52 18.88 -20.64
CA GLU A 533 0.41 18.18 -19.37
C GLU A 533 1.52 17.13 -19.23
N ASP A 534 1.78 16.34 -20.28
CA ASP A 534 2.82 15.30 -20.26
C ASP A 534 4.22 15.88 -19.99
N THR A 535 4.59 16.96 -20.67
CA THR A 535 5.88 17.64 -20.42
C THR A 535 5.98 18.11 -18.98
N PHE A 536 4.94 18.72 -18.43
CA PHE A 536 4.98 19.22 -17.06
C PHE A 536 5.03 18.09 -16.03
N LYS A 537 4.25 17.02 -16.22
CA LYS A 537 4.30 15.81 -15.39
C LYS A 537 5.70 15.19 -15.36
N GLN A 538 6.36 15.07 -16.52
CA GLN A 538 7.75 14.59 -16.61
C GLN A 538 8.74 15.50 -15.90
N VAL A 539 8.57 16.82 -15.98
CA VAL A 539 9.40 17.81 -15.25
C VAL A 539 9.25 17.62 -13.75
N LEU A 540 8.03 17.53 -13.24
CA LEU A 540 7.76 17.36 -11.81
C LEU A 540 8.24 16.00 -11.28
N ALA A 541 8.17 14.95 -12.09
CA ALA A 541 8.69 13.63 -11.77
C ALA A 541 10.22 13.51 -11.85
N GLY A 542 10.92 14.58 -12.29
CA GLY A 542 12.38 14.59 -12.46
C GLY A 542 12.85 13.74 -13.65
N LEU A 543 11.96 13.35 -14.55
CA LEU A 543 12.27 12.59 -15.78
C LEU A 543 12.70 13.50 -16.92
N LYS A 544 12.33 14.78 -16.87
CA LYS A 544 12.73 15.81 -17.83
C LYS A 544 13.32 17.01 -17.09
N ASN A 545 14.47 17.49 -17.55
CA ASN A 545 15.08 18.69 -16.98
C ASN A 545 14.29 19.94 -17.42
N PRO A 546 13.81 20.79 -16.50
CA PRO A 546 13.05 21.99 -16.86
C PRO A 546 13.81 22.98 -17.74
N VAL A 547 15.13 23.11 -17.57
CA VAL A 547 15.98 24.00 -18.41
C VAL A 547 16.02 23.48 -19.85
N THR A 548 16.13 22.17 -20.03
CA THR A 548 16.10 21.54 -21.37
C THR A 548 14.72 21.71 -22.02
N ALA A 549 13.64 21.52 -21.27
CA ALA A 549 12.28 21.70 -21.76
C ALA A 549 11.99 23.14 -22.21
N ILE A 550 12.56 24.14 -21.52
CA ILE A 550 12.49 25.55 -21.92
C ILE A 550 13.33 25.76 -23.20
N ALA A 551 14.55 25.23 -23.27
CA ALA A 551 15.43 25.40 -24.42
C ALA A 551 14.86 24.75 -25.70
N SER A 552 14.14 23.64 -25.59
CA SER A 552 13.45 22.97 -26.70
C SER A 552 12.06 23.54 -27.02
N GLN A 553 11.62 24.58 -26.32
CA GLN A 553 10.29 25.22 -26.45
C GLN A 553 9.10 24.28 -26.13
N GLU A 554 9.34 23.16 -25.49
CA GLU A 554 8.27 22.30 -25.00
C GLU A 554 7.58 22.88 -23.76
N LEU A 555 8.27 23.81 -23.08
CA LEU A 555 7.77 24.60 -21.97
C LEU A 555 8.20 26.05 -22.19
N THR A 556 7.25 26.95 -22.23
CA THR A 556 7.51 28.39 -22.38
C THR A 556 7.14 29.13 -21.09
N VAL A 557 8.00 30.05 -20.71
CA VAL A 557 7.85 30.86 -19.48
C VAL A 557 8.24 32.30 -19.76
N ASN A 558 7.50 33.25 -19.22
CA ASN A 558 7.84 34.65 -19.33
C ASN A 558 9.09 35.07 -18.54
N LYS A 559 9.46 34.31 -17.47
CA LYS A 559 10.60 34.56 -16.57
C LYS A 559 11.27 33.25 -16.17
N ASN A 560 12.23 32.78 -16.95
CA ASN A 560 12.86 31.46 -16.78
C ASN A 560 13.54 31.25 -15.41
N VAL A 561 14.26 32.24 -14.91
CA VAL A 561 14.99 32.14 -13.64
C VAL A 561 14.04 32.03 -12.46
N GLU A 562 12.98 32.84 -12.47
CA GLU A 562 11.94 32.87 -11.44
C GLU A 562 11.16 31.57 -11.43
N PHE A 563 10.91 30.95 -12.60
CA PHE A 563 10.26 29.64 -12.68
C PHE A 563 11.11 28.52 -12.06
N ILE A 564 12.43 28.51 -12.35
CA ILE A 564 13.33 27.53 -11.71
C ILE A 564 13.38 27.74 -10.18
N LYS A 565 13.41 28.99 -9.72
CA LYS A 565 13.29 29.29 -8.29
C LYS A 565 11.97 28.82 -7.69
N LEU A 566 10.87 29.01 -8.41
CA LEU A 566 9.56 28.50 -7.99
C LEU A 566 9.61 26.99 -7.78
N LEU A 567 10.09 26.22 -8.77
CA LEU A 567 10.20 24.76 -8.67
C LEU A 567 11.08 24.32 -7.49
N SER A 568 12.16 25.05 -7.20
CA SER A 568 13.06 24.72 -6.09
C SER A 568 12.41 24.83 -4.71
N LYS A 569 11.31 25.57 -4.57
CA LYS A 569 10.55 25.69 -3.32
C LYS A 569 9.76 24.43 -2.96
N PHE A 570 9.50 23.57 -3.95
CA PHE A 570 8.76 22.31 -3.79
C PHE A 570 9.68 21.08 -3.66
N THR A 571 10.95 21.29 -3.46
CA THR A 571 11.92 20.21 -3.17
C THR A 571 12.21 20.14 -1.68
N PRO A 572 12.53 18.97 -1.12
CA PRO A 572 12.91 18.81 0.29
C PRO A 572 13.99 19.76 0.77
#